data_fa7b51a9552d744c44f865b490311b9e
#
_entry.id   fa7b51a9552d744c44f865b490311b9e
#
_cell.length_a   1.000
_cell.length_b   1.000
_cell.length_c   1.000
_cell.angle_alpha   90.00
_cell.angle_beta   90.00
_cell.angle_gamma   90.00
#
_symmetry.space_group_name_H-M   'P 1'
#
loop_
_entity.id
_entity.type
_entity.pdbx_description
1 polymer ?
#
loop_
_entity_poly.entity_id
_entity_poly.type
_entity_poly.pdbx_seq_one_letter_code
_entity_poly.pdbx_strand_id
1 'polypeptide(L)'
;MWTTGTFVGLSLLLLLVSVQLISKSPLEITIQEDAYEKKAAMRHVGLFVIMILGIFSVLPISIAVLIVVAVVWFSNKRLFTKVDYRLLLTFICFFLIVGNIQDQTWITNRIRPYFQETHRAFLGSILLSQGISNVPAAILIAPFTDLEKAVLLGVNVGGLG
;
A
#
# COMPACT_ATOMS: atom_id res chain seq x y z
N MET A 1 0.62 -2.73 19.26
CA MET A 1 -0.82 -2.54 18.97
C MET A 1 -1.35 -1.14 19.29
N TRP A 2 -0.91 -0.46 20.35
CA TRP A 2 -1.42 0.89 20.73
C TRP A 2 -1.06 2.00 19.74
N THR A 3 0.12 1.95 19.12
CA THR A 3 0.60 2.98 18.18
C THR A 3 -0.21 3.05 16.88
N THR A 4 -0.67 1.93 16.35
CA THR A 4 -1.51 1.91 15.14
C THR A 4 -2.90 2.49 15.40
N GLY A 5 -3.49 2.20 16.57
CA GLY A 5 -4.78 2.75 16.97
C GLY A 5 -4.76 4.26 17.17
N THR A 6 -3.70 4.78 17.80
CA THR A 6 -3.55 6.24 17.97
C THR A 6 -3.35 6.97 16.66
N PHE A 7 -2.61 6.36 15.70
CA PHE A 7 -2.39 6.94 14.38
C PHE A 7 -3.68 6.98 13.56
N VAL A 8 -4.43 5.88 13.56
CA VAL A 8 -5.75 5.81 12.90
C VAL A 8 -6.71 6.81 13.53
N GLY A 9 -6.74 6.93 14.87
CA GLY A 9 -7.56 7.90 15.57
C GLY A 9 -7.21 9.35 15.21
N LEU A 10 -5.92 9.69 15.15
CA LEU A 10 -5.45 11.01 14.75
C LEU A 10 -5.81 11.33 13.28
N SER A 11 -5.63 10.37 12.38
CA SER A 11 -5.97 10.51 10.96
C SER A 11 -7.47 10.74 10.76
N LEU A 12 -8.31 9.99 11.49
CA LEU A 12 -9.77 10.20 11.47
C LEU A 12 -10.16 11.57 12.03
N LEU A 13 -9.50 12.02 13.09
CA LEU A 13 -9.75 13.34 13.68
C LEU A 13 -9.37 14.47 12.73
N LEU A 14 -8.22 14.36 12.06
CA LEU A 14 -7.80 15.30 11.01
C LEU A 14 -8.77 15.31 9.83
N LEU A 15 -9.27 14.14 9.43
CA LEU A 15 -10.25 14.00 8.37
C LEU A 15 -11.59 14.68 8.75
N LEU A 16 -12.07 14.48 9.98
CA LEU A 16 -13.27 15.14 10.49
C LEU A 16 -13.12 16.65 10.55
N VAL A 17 -11.97 17.15 11.00
CA VAL A 17 -11.66 18.59 11.01
C VAL A 17 -11.61 19.14 9.58
N SER A 18 -10.98 18.44 8.65
CA SER A 18 -10.92 18.84 7.24
C SER A 18 -12.29 18.92 6.60
N VAL A 19 -13.17 17.94 6.89
CA VAL A 19 -14.55 17.94 6.37
C VAL A 19 -15.36 19.14 6.92
N GLN A 20 -15.09 19.59 8.16
CA GLN A 20 -15.77 20.76 8.71
C GLN A 20 -15.25 22.08 8.12
N LEU A 21 -13.99 22.11 7.67
CA LEU A 21 -13.37 23.29 7.06
C LEU A 21 -13.73 23.46 5.56
N ILE A 22 -14.19 22.39 4.92
CA ILE A 22 -14.60 22.43 3.52
C ILE A 22 -15.95 23.14 3.42
N SER A 23 -15.98 24.26 2.69
CA SER A 23 -17.21 25.00 2.39
C SER A 23 -18.22 24.08 1.71
N LYS A 24 -19.45 24.05 2.25
CA LYS A 24 -20.56 23.26 1.68
C LYS A 24 -21.06 23.93 0.40
N SER A 25 -20.36 23.72 -0.71
CA SER A 25 -20.96 23.98 -2.02
C SER A 25 -21.95 22.87 -2.35
N PRO A 26 -23.18 23.17 -2.82
CA PRO A 26 -24.10 22.13 -3.27
C PRO A 26 -23.48 21.45 -4.50
N LEU A 27 -22.97 20.23 -4.31
CA LEU A 27 -22.60 19.35 -5.40
C LEU A 27 -23.92 18.73 -5.92
N GLU A 28 -24.38 19.15 -7.08
CA GLU A 28 -25.40 18.40 -7.82
C GLU A 28 -24.74 17.11 -8.33
N ILE A 29 -24.77 16.10 -7.49
CA ILE A 29 -24.37 14.75 -7.90
C ILE A 29 -25.56 14.16 -8.65
N THR A 30 -25.51 14.19 -9.95
CA THR A 30 -26.41 13.38 -10.79
C THR A 30 -25.95 11.92 -10.62
N ILE A 31 -26.58 11.22 -9.68
CA ILE A 31 -26.39 9.77 -9.55
C ILE A 31 -27.06 9.16 -10.77
N GLN A 32 -26.27 8.83 -11.80
CA GLN A 32 -26.72 7.87 -12.80
C GLN A 32 -26.86 6.55 -12.06
N GLU A 33 -28.08 6.15 -11.76
CA GLU A 33 -28.41 4.79 -11.33
C GLU A 33 -28.15 3.85 -12.52
N ASP A 34 -26.88 3.54 -12.79
CA ASP A 34 -26.55 2.32 -13.49
C ASP A 34 -27.03 1.19 -12.60
N ALA A 35 -28.04 0.46 -13.06
CA ALA A 35 -28.56 -0.72 -12.39
C ALA A 35 -27.40 -1.70 -12.18
N TYR A 36 -26.70 -1.56 -11.05
CA TYR A 36 -25.55 -2.35 -10.69
C TYR A 36 -26.06 -3.79 -10.50
N GLU A 37 -25.82 -4.64 -11.48
CA GLU A 37 -26.26 -6.01 -11.42
C GLU A 37 -25.77 -6.65 -10.13
N LYS A 38 -26.70 -7.04 -9.24
CA LYS A 38 -26.39 -7.70 -7.95
C LYS A 38 -25.38 -8.85 -8.11
N LYS A 39 -25.44 -9.56 -9.26
CA LYS A 39 -24.50 -10.63 -9.60
C LYS A 39 -23.07 -10.10 -9.80
N ALA A 40 -22.90 -8.94 -10.43
CA ALA A 40 -21.59 -8.33 -10.60
C ALA A 40 -21.02 -7.86 -9.26
N ALA A 41 -21.82 -7.24 -8.41
CA ALA A 41 -21.44 -6.85 -7.06
C ALA A 41 -20.98 -8.06 -6.23
N MET A 42 -21.77 -9.12 -6.20
CA MET A 42 -21.45 -10.34 -5.44
C MET A 42 -20.16 -10.99 -5.92
N ARG A 43 -19.89 -10.97 -7.23
CA ARG A 43 -18.63 -11.46 -7.80
C ARG A 43 -17.43 -10.63 -7.32
N HIS A 44 -17.51 -9.31 -7.33
CA HIS A 44 -16.43 -8.44 -6.87
C HIS A 44 -16.18 -8.61 -5.37
N VAL A 45 -17.23 -8.72 -4.57
CA VAL A 45 -17.11 -9.02 -3.12
C VAL A 45 -16.43 -10.37 -2.92
N GLY A 46 -16.83 -11.41 -3.68
CA GLY A 46 -16.19 -12.72 -3.59
C GLY A 46 -14.70 -12.69 -3.93
N LEU A 47 -14.31 -11.98 -5.00
CA LEU A 47 -12.91 -11.79 -5.37
C LEU A 47 -12.12 -11.05 -4.28
N PHE A 48 -12.72 -10.02 -3.68
CA PHE A 48 -12.12 -9.28 -2.58
C PHE A 48 -11.87 -10.17 -1.36
N VAL A 49 -12.85 -11.00 -0.98
CA VAL A 49 -12.70 -11.97 0.12
C VAL A 49 -11.57 -12.98 -0.16
N ILE A 50 -11.48 -13.51 -1.39
CA ILE A 50 -10.40 -14.43 -1.79
C ILE A 50 -9.03 -13.76 -1.63
N MET A 51 -8.89 -12.50 -2.04
CA MET A 51 -7.65 -11.76 -1.88
C MET A 51 -7.30 -11.52 -0.40
N ILE A 52 -8.28 -11.20 0.44
CA ILE A 52 -8.09 -11.07 1.89
C ILE A 52 -7.61 -12.39 2.50
N LEU A 53 -8.23 -13.51 2.15
CA LEU A 53 -7.80 -14.83 2.62
C LEU A 53 -6.37 -15.16 2.19
N GLY A 54 -5.95 -14.72 1.00
CA GLY A 54 -4.57 -14.83 0.54
C GLY A 54 -3.61 -13.98 1.38
N ILE A 55 -3.96 -12.73 1.70
CA ILE A 55 -3.14 -11.82 2.51
C ILE A 55 -2.96 -12.36 3.93
N PHE A 56 -4.01 -12.92 4.54
CA PHE A 56 -3.93 -13.54 5.88
C PHE A 56 -3.31 -14.94 5.88
N SER A 57 -2.75 -15.38 4.75
CA SER A 57 -2.10 -16.70 4.59
C SER A 57 -3.02 -17.90 4.90
N VAL A 58 -4.34 -17.70 4.90
CA VAL A 58 -5.34 -18.77 5.01
C VAL A 58 -5.35 -19.57 3.71
N LEU A 59 -5.17 -18.89 2.58
CA LEU A 59 -5.02 -19.47 1.25
C LEU A 59 -3.64 -19.11 0.70
N PRO A 60 -2.90 -20.05 0.07
CA PRO A 60 -1.65 -19.71 -0.62
C PRO A 60 -1.89 -18.58 -1.64
N ILE A 61 -1.10 -17.51 -1.53
CA ILE A 61 -1.28 -16.30 -2.34
C ILE A 61 -1.28 -16.60 -3.85
N SER A 62 -0.48 -17.58 -4.30
CA SER A 62 -0.43 -18.04 -5.69
C SER A 62 -1.78 -18.59 -6.16
N ILE A 63 -2.47 -19.34 -5.30
CA ILE A 63 -3.80 -19.90 -5.60
C ILE A 63 -4.84 -18.76 -5.63
N ALA A 64 -4.79 -17.85 -4.65
CA ALA A 64 -5.69 -16.69 -4.63
C ALA A 64 -5.56 -15.85 -5.91
N VAL A 65 -4.33 -15.52 -6.31
CA VAL A 65 -4.06 -14.78 -7.55
C VAL A 65 -4.56 -15.54 -8.78
N LEU A 66 -4.31 -16.84 -8.87
CA LEU A 66 -4.74 -17.67 -9.99
C LEU A 66 -6.26 -17.68 -10.13
N ILE A 67 -7.00 -17.81 -9.01
CA ILE A 67 -8.47 -17.77 -9.00
C ILE A 67 -8.95 -16.38 -9.48
N VAL A 68 -8.39 -15.30 -8.95
CA VAL A 68 -8.77 -13.94 -9.34
C VAL A 68 -8.54 -13.72 -10.84
N VAL A 69 -7.36 -14.07 -11.34
CA VAL A 69 -7.02 -13.95 -12.77
C VAL A 69 -7.98 -14.77 -13.62
N ALA A 70 -8.25 -16.03 -13.25
CA ALA A 70 -9.18 -16.89 -13.99
C ALA A 70 -10.60 -16.30 -14.02
N VAL A 71 -11.15 -15.90 -12.87
CA VAL A 71 -12.48 -15.31 -12.80
C VAL A 71 -12.59 -14.03 -13.62
N VAL A 72 -11.59 -13.16 -13.54
CA VAL A 72 -11.56 -11.91 -14.33
C VAL A 72 -11.42 -12.23 -15.83
N TRP A 73 -10.60 -13.19 -16.20
CA TRP A 73 -10.42 -13.62 -17.60
C TRP A 73 -11.73 -14.10 -18.22
N PHE A 74 -12.46 -14.95 -17.51
CA PHE A 74 -13.76 -15.48 -18.02
C PHE A 74 -14.90 -14.47 -17.93
N SER A 75 -14.83 -13.52 -16.98
CA SER A 75 -15.91 -12.55 -16.77
C SER A 75 -15.76 -11.29 -17.63
N ASN A 76 -14.58 -10.72 -17.71
CA ASN A 76 -14.35 -9.47 -18.43
C ASN A 76 -12.88 -9.29 -18.84
N LYS A 77 -12.49 -9.84 -19.97
CA LYS A 77 -11.13 -9.73 -20.52
C LYS A 77 -10.66 -8.28 -20.73
N ARG A 78 -11.60 -7.32 -20.94
CA ARG A 78 -11.26 -5.91 -21.14
C ARG A 78 -10.63 -5.27 -19.91
N LEU A 79 -10.80 -5.84 -18.72
CA LEU A 79 -10.14 -5.32 -17.52
C LEU A 79 -8.62 -5.44 -17.62
N PHE A 80 -8.10 -6.47 -18.26
CA PHE A 80 -6.65 -6.64 -18.46
C PHE A 80 -6.05 -5.53 -19.34
N THR A 81 -6.80 -4.99 -20.29
CA THR A 81 -6.30 -3.87 -21.12
C THR A 81 -6.31 -2.53 -20.39
N LYS A 82 -7.02 -2.43 -19.26
CA LYS A 82 -7.06 -1.24 -18.40
C LYS A 82 -6.02 -1.26 -17.29
N VAL A 83 -5.30 -2.36 -17.12
CA VAL A 83 -4.23 -2.49 -16.12
C VAL A 83 -3.06 -1.61 -16.53
N ASP A 84 -2.54 -0.83 -15.59
CA ASP A 84 -1.32 -0.07 -15.79
C ASP A 84 -0.09 -0.99 -15.66
N TYR A 85 0.27 -1.63 -16.76
CA TYR A 85 1.45 -2.50 -16.83
C TYR A 85 2.76 -1.75 -16.62
N ARG A 86 2.82 -0.44 -16.88
CA ARG A 86 4.01 0.38 -16.63
C ARG A 86 4.25 0.50 -15.15
N LEU A 87 3.18 0.74 -14.37
CA LEU A 87 3.25 0.77 -12.93
C LEU A 87 3.72 -0.58 -12.36
N LEU A 88 3.15 -1.70 -12.84
CA LEU A 88 3.58 -3.03 -12.43
C LEU A 88 5.06 -3.27 -12.73
N LEU A 89 5.52 -2.92 -13.92
CA LEU A 89 6.93 -3.06 -14.31
C LEU A 89 7.83 -2.20 -13.41
N THR A 90 7.42 -0.98 -13.10
CA THR A 90 8.16 -0.10 -12.17
C THR A 90 8.32 -0.75 -10.80
N PHE A 91 7.27 -1.37 -10.24
CA PHE A 91 7.37 -2.10 -8.99
C PHE A 91 8.31 -3.31 -9.09
N ILE A 92 8.21 -4.10 -10.17
CA ILE A 92 9.10 -5.25 -10.39
C ILE A 92 10.57 -4.79 -10.43
N CYS A 93 10.88 -3.76 -11.22
CA CYS A 93 12.22 -3.20 -11.29
C CYS A 93 12.69 -2.69 -9.93
N PHE A 94 11.80 -2.01 -9.18
CA PHE A 94 12.12 -1.54 -7.84
C PHE A 94 12.47 -2.69 -6.88
N PHE A 95 11.68 -3.77 -6.85
CA PHE A 95 11.97 -4.93 -6.01
C PHE A 95 13.29 -5.62 -6.40
N LEU A 96 13.59 -5.71 -7.71
CA LEU A 96 14.87 -6.26 -8.18
C LEU A 96 16.06 -5.40 -7.71
N ILE A 97 15.94 -4.07 -7.80
CA ILE A 97 16.97 -3.15 -7.33
C ILE A 97 17.18 -3.31 -5.82
N VAL A 98 16.11 -3.31 -5.03
CA VAL A 98 16.18 -3.46 -3.57
C VAL A 98 16.80 -4.81 -3.20
N GLY A 99 16.39 -5.89 -3.85
CA GLY A 99 16.99 -7.21 -3.65
C GLY A 99 18.49 -7.23 -3.91
N ASN A 100 18.92 -6.67 -5.04
CA ASN A 100 20.35 -6.58 -5.36
C ASN A 100 21.14 -5.70 -4.37
N ILE A 101 20.55 -4.62 -3.85
CA ILE A 101 21.20 -3.77 -2.83
C ILE A 101 21.38 -4.53 -1.52
N GLN A 102 20.39 -5.32 -1.11
CA GLN A 102 20.44 -6.13 0.11
C GLN A 102 21.58 -7.15 0.08
N ASP A 103 21.84 -7.75 -1.07
CA ASP A 103 22.90 -8.75 -1.27
C ASP A 103 24.32 -8.14 -1.23
N GLN A 104 24.44 -6.80 -1.34
CA GLN A 104 25.72 -6.11 -1.32
C GLN A 104 26.18 -5.82 0.12
N THR A 105 27.05 -6.68 0.65
CA THR A 105 27.56 -6.60 2.03
C THR A 105 28.16 -5.23 2.38
N TRP A 106 28.86 -4.59 1.44
CA TRP A 106 29.48 -3.30 1.68
C TRP A 106 28.44 -2.18 1.85
N ILE A 107 27.33 -2.22 1.09
CA ILE A 107 26.21 -1.27 1.21
C ILE A 107 25.51 -1.49 2.55
N THR A 108 25.17 -2.72 2.84
CA THR A 108 24.45 -3.11 4.05
C THR A 108 25.25 -2.71 5.30
N ASN A 109 26.54 -2.96 5.35
CA ASN A 109 27.41 -2.59 6.46
C ASN A 109 27.54 -1.07 6.64
N ARG A 110 27.40 -0.29 5.58
CA ARG A 110 27.43 1.18 5.64
C ARG A 110 26.10 1.79 6.05
N ILE A 111 25.01 1.25 5.56
CA ILE A 111 23.65 1.83 5.74
C ILE A 111 23.04 1.37 7.06
N ARG A 112 23.16 0.08 7.42
CA ARG A 112 22.56 -0.51 8.61
C ARG A 112 22.82 0.29 9.90
N PRO A 113 24.04 0.76 10.22
CA PRO A 113 24.30 1.52 11.45
C PRO A 113 23.45 2.80 11.57
N TYR A 114 23.09 3.42 10.45
CA TYR A 114 22.24 4.62 10.45
C TYR A 114 20.81 4.33 10.89
N PHE A 115 20.27 3.18 10.51
CA PHE A 115 18.89 2.79 10.78
C PHE A 115 18.71 1.95 12.05
N GLN A 116 19.75 1.78 12.89
CA GLN A 116 19.66 1.09 14.18
C GLN A 116 19.14 2.01 15.31
N GLU A 117 19.12 3.31 15.12
CA GLU A 117 18.57 4.26 16.08
C GLU A 117 17.13 4.64 15.70
N THR A 118 16.20 4.58 16.67
CA THR A 118 14.78 4.78 16.45
C THR A 118 14.47 6.10 15.76
N HIS A 119 15.08 7.21 16.18
CA HIS A 119 14.83 8.52 15.58
C HIS A 119 15.37 8.62 14.15
N ARG A 120 16.52 8.02 13.84
CA ARG A 120 17.09 8.01 12.49
C ARG A 120 16.28 7.12 11.54
N ALA A 121 15.84 5.96 12.02
CA ALA A 121 14.93 5.09 11.27
C ALA A 121 13.61 5.83 10.96
N PHE A 122 13.04 6.53 11.94
CA PHE A 122 11.81 7.30 11.76
C PHE A 122 12.00 8.47 10.78
N LEU A 123 13.00 9.35 11.00
CA LEU A 123 13.23 10.52 10.14
C LEU A 123 13.65 10.11 8.72
N GLY A 124 14.53 9.11 8.59
CA GLY A 124 14.95 8.59 7.29
C GLY A 124 13.77 8.01 6.50
N SER A 125 12.83 7.37 7.19
CA SER A 125 11.61 6.84 6.59
C SER A 125 10.68 7.96 6.11
N ILE A 126 10.53 9.05 6.87
CA ILE A 126 9.79 10.24 6.44
C ILE A 126 10.41 10.81 5.16
N LEU A 127 11.71 11.07 5.16
CA LEU A 127 12.39 11.67 4.02
C LEU A 127 12.30 10.81 2.76
N LEU A 128 12.48 9.50 2.89
CA LEU A 128 12.37 8.59 1.76
C LEU A 128 10.94 8.50 1.23
N SER A 129 9.94 8.47 2.09
CA SER A 129 8.54 8.39 1.64
C SER A 129 8.07 9.64 0.91
N GLN A 130 8.66 10.80 1.19
CA GLN A 130 8.43 12.02 0.41
C GLN A 130 8.97 11.92 -1.03
N GLY A 131 10.05 11.17 -1.23
CA GLY A 131 10.67 11.01 -2.56
C GLY A 131 10.09 9.88 -3.40
N ILE A 132 9.78 8.73 -2.80
CA ILE A 132 9.46 7.50 -3.52
C ILE A 132 8.14 6.84 -3.11
N SER A 133 7.33 7.49 -2.30
CA SER A 133 6.08 6.94 -1.73
C SER A 133 6.29 5.92 -0.59
N ASN A 134 5.25 5.72 0.22
CA ASN A 134 5.32 5.00 1.50
C ASN A 134 5.75 3.55 1.35
N VAL A 135 5.10 2.80 0.45
CA VAL A 135 5.34 1.36 0.29
C VAL A 135 6.75 1.08 -0.22
N PRO A 136 7.22 1.72 -1.32
CA PRO A 136 8.62 1.60 -1.74
C PRO A 136 9.63 2.03 -0.67
N ALA A 137 9.37 3.11 0.06
CA ALA A 137 10.26 3.56 1.12
C ALA A 137 10.37 2.54 2.25
N ALA A 138 9.25 1.97 2.70
CA ALA A 138 9.24 0.92 3.72
C ALA A 138 10.05 -0.32 3.28
N ILE A 139 9.83 -0.78 2.05
CA ILE A 139 10.51 -1.96 1.50
C ILE A 139 12.02 -1.70 1.33
N LEU A 140 12.40 -0.47 0.94
CA LEU A 140 13.81 -0.12 0.78
C LEU A 140 14.56 -0.11 2.12
N ILE A 141 13.93 0.34 3.21
CA ILE A 141 14.56 0.47 4.53
C ILE A 141 14.52 -0.85 5.32
N ALA A 142 13.46 -1.65 5.17
CA ALA A 142 13.23 -2.86 5.96
C ALA A 142 14.47 -3.77 6.14
N PRO A 143 15.33 -4.00 5.13
CA PRO A 143 16.50 -4.85 5.28
C PRO A 143 17.61 -4.28 6.16
N PHE A 144 17.59 -2.96 6.41
CA PHE A 144 18.66 -2.27 7.11
C PHE A 144 18.35 -1.99 8.59
N THR A 145 17.17 -2.39 9.08
CA THR A 145 16.77 -2.12 10.46
C THR A 145 15.84 -3.18 11.01
N ASP A 146 15.93 -3.41 12.31
CA ASP A 146 15.00 -4.25 13.07
C ASP A 146 13.89 -3.39 13.73
N LEU A 147 13.88 -2.07 13.47
CA LEU A 147 12.96 -1.08 14.05
C LEU A 147 11.71 -0.87 13.17
N GLU A 148 11.02 -1.95 12.83
CA GLU A 148 9.85 -1.95 11.94
C GLU A 148 8.79 -0.90 12.32
N LYS A 149 8.53 -0.71 13.62
CA LYS A 149 7.53 0.26 14.10
C LYS A 149 7.93 1.70 13.76
N ALA A 150 9.20 2.05 13.90
CA ALA A 150 9.70 3.37 13.58
C ALA A 150 9.63 3.63 12.07
N VAL A 151 9.97 2.63 11.26
CA VAL A 151 9.87 2.69 9.80
C VAL A 151 8.42 2.88 9.36
N LEU A 152 7.50 2.02 9.84
CA LEU A 152 6.09 2.10 9.47
C LEU A 152 5.46 3.43 9.86
N LEU A 153 5.76 3.94 11.07
CA LEU A 153 5.30 5.27 11.48
C LEU A 153 5.89 6.36 10.59
N GLY A 154 7.19 6.30 10.31
CA GLY A 154 7.89 7.29 9.51
C GLY A 154 7.34 7.39 8.08
N VAL A 155 7.20 6.25 7.39
CA VAL A 155 6.67 6.26 6.01
C VAL A 155 5.22 6.74 5.94
N ASN A 156 4.40 6.41 6.95
CA ASN A 156 3.01 6.89 6.99
C ASN A 156 2.92 8.38 7.27
N VAL A 157 3.75 8.92 8.18
CA VAL A 157 3.82 10.37 8.44
C VAL A 157 4.31 11.09 7.18
N GLY A 158 5.38 10.60 6.55
CA GLY A 158 5.90 11.18 5.32
C GLY A 158 4.90 11.11 4.16
N GLY A 159 4.05 10.11 4.11
CA GLY A 159 3.02 9.97 3.08
C GLY A 159 1.80 10.86 3.23
N LEU A 160 1.69 11.61 4.31
CA LEU A 160 0.62 12.59 4.48
C LEU A 160 0.84 13.90 3.69
N GLY A 161 1.96 14.03 2.99
CA GLY A 161 2.29 15.17 2.13
C GLY A 161 3.48 15.93 2.63
#